data_57e733146efd69c370ee5f67768234db
#
_entry.id   57e733146efd69c370ee5f67768234db
#
_cell.length_a   1.000
_cell.length_b   1.000
_cell.length_c   1.000
_cell.angle_alpha   90.00
_cell.angle_beta   90.00
_cell.angle_gamma   90.00
#
_symmetry.space_group_name_H-M   'P 1'
#
loop_
_entity.id
_entity.type
_entity.pdbx_description
1 polymer ?
#
loop_
_entity_poly.entity_id
_entity_poly.type
_entity_poly.pdbx_seq_one_letter_code
_entity_poly.pdbx_strand_id
1 'polypeptide(L)' 'MADEMTFELASVQFGAEPVAVFRFDNERFELRARLGPGNLEHAIASAAEVAASVFARWSHEASAFAQRVRAGEDGGAVHH' A
#
# COMPACT_ATOMS: atom_id res chain seq x y z
N MET A 1 20.29 -0.56 -8.36
CA MET A 1 20.08 -0.54 -8.10
C MET A 1 19.49 -0.35 -7.56
N ALA A 2 19.14 -0.31 -7.41
CA ALA A 2 18.72 0.05 -6.75
C ALA A 2 17.66 0.32 -6.34
N ASP A 3 16.91 0.52 -6.55
CA ASP A 3 15.77 0.83 -6.19
C ASP A 3 14.95 -0.25 -5.95
N GLU A 4 15.30 -1.24 -5.22
CA GLU A 4 14.47 -2.24 -4.83
C GLU A 4 13.55 -1.79 -3.84
N MET A 5 12.27 -1.93 -4.02
CA MET A 5 11.28 -1.66 -3.01
C MET A 5 11.18 -2.85 -2.11
N THR A 6 11.35 -2.63 -0.86
CA THR A 6 11.18 -3.69 0.12
C THR A 6 9.73 -3.80 0.54
N PHE A 7 9.32 -4.97 0.93
CA PHE A 7 8.00 -5.21 1.46
C PHE A 7 8.13 -6.28 2.53
N GLU A 8 7.69 -5.97 3.74
CA GLU A 8 7.89 -6.92 4.82
C GLU A 8 6.77 -6.82 5.83
N LEU A 9 6.59 -7.88 6.57
CA LEU A 9 5.64 -7.90 7.65
C LEU A 9 6.32 -7.32 8.88
N ALA A 10 5.83 -6.18 9.33
CA ALA A 10 6.43 -5.53 10.48
C ALA A 10 5.92 -6.11 11.79
N SER A 11 4.64 -6.38 11.87
CA SER A 11 4.09 -6.93 13.08
C SER A 11 2.69 -7.46 12.83
N VAL A 12 2.20 -8.22 13.78
CA VAL A 12 0.81 -8.66 13.79
C VAL A 12 0.24 -8.20 15.12
N GLN A 13 -0.85 -7.50 15.07
CA GLN A 13 -1.52 -7.03 16.27
C GLN A 13 -2.74 -7.88 16.50
N PHE A 14 -2.77 -8.52 17.64
CA PHE A 14 -3.87 -9.40 17.98
C PHE A 14 -4.88 -8.66 18.81
N GLY A 15 -6.11 -9.10 18.75
CA GLY A 15 -7.17 -8.47 19.48
C GLY A 15 -8.47 -8.96 18.91
N ALA A 16 -9.52 -8.19 19.11
CA ALA A 16 -10.81 -8.57 18.57
C ALA A 16 -10.75 -8.69 17.06
N GLU A 17 -9.99 -7.81 16.44
CA GLU A 17 -9.81 -7.88 14.99
C GLU A 17 -8.33 -7.85 14.71
N PRO A 18 -7.74 -9.01 14.50
CA PRO A 18 -6.30 -9.07 14.25
C PRO A 18 -5.91 -8.36 12.97
N VAL A 19 -4.80 -7.69 13.01
CA VAL A 19 -4.34 -6.88 11.89
C VAL A 19 -2.88 -7.17 11.62
N ALA A 20 -2.53 -7.34 10.36
CA ALA A 20 -1.13 -7.43 9.96
C ALA A 20 -0.69 -6.04 9.54
N VAL A 21 0.49 -5.66 9.98
CA VAL A 21 1.06 -4.38 9.63
C VAL A 21 2.24 -4.66 8.72
N PHE A 22 2.13 -4.20 7.50
CA PHE A 22 3.19 -4.34 6.51
C PHE A 22 3.88 -3.00 6.32
N ARG A 23 5.18 -3.05 6.08
CA ARG A 23 5.92 -1.85 5.73
C ARG A 23 6.63 -2.07 4.42
N PHE A 24 6.74 -1.02 3.65
CA PHE A 24 7.37 -1.15 2.36
C PHE A 24 8.10 0.14 1.99
N ASP A 25 8.97 0.00 1.03
CA ASP A 25 9.82 1.07 0.53
C ASP A 25 10.68 1.60 1.66
N ASN A 26 11.44 0.70 2.29
CA ASN A 26 12.34 1.03 3.39
C ASN A 26 11.60 1.69 4.54
N GLU A 27 10.44 1.13 4.83
CA GLU A 27 9.63 1.57 5.97
C GLU A 27 9.04 2.97 5.81
N ARG A 28 9.08 3.50 4.60
CA ARG A 28 8.47 4.78 4.38
C ARG A 28 6.97 4.73 4.45
N PHE A 29 6.40 3.60 4.07
CA PHE A 29 4.96 3.44 4.00
C PHE A 29 4.52 2.26 4.82
N GLU A 30 3.33 2.35 5.34
CA GLU A 30 2.78 1.31 6.19
C GLU A 30 1.37 0.99 5.74
N LEU A 31 1.03 -0.27 5.71
CA LEU A 31 -0.30 -0.70 5.36
C LEU A 31 -0.79 -1.67 6.41
N ARG A 32 -2.00 -1.48 6.89
CA ARG A 32 -2.62 -2.37 7.84
C ARG A 32 -3.71 -3.15 7.15
N ALA A 33 -3.71 -4.44 7.33
CA ALA A 33 -4.68 -5.29 6.70
C ALA A 33 -5.28 -6.23 7.72
N ARG A 34 -6.58 -6.37 7.72
CA ARG A 34 -7.23 -7.29 8.62
C ARG A 34 -6.89 -8.69 8.26
N LEU A 35 -6.72 -9.52 9.27
CA LEU A 35 -6.46 -10.93 9.06
C LEU A 35 -7.78 -11.66 9.15
N GLY A 36 -8.02 -12.50 8.17
CA GLY A 36 -9.20 -13.34 8.17
C GLY A 36 -9.02 -14.53 9.09
N PRO A 37 -10.03 -15.38 9.14
CA PRO A 37 -9.97 -16.55 10.02
C PRO A 37 -9.04 -17.61 9.47
N GLY A 38 -8.70 -18.54 10.33
CA GLY A 38 -7.93 -19.69 9.92
C GLY A 38 -6.50 -19.62 10.37
N ASN A 39 -5.68 -20.36 9.68
CA ASN A 39 -4.27 -20.46 10.00
C ASN A 39 -3.59 -19.11 9.82
N LEU A 40 -2.75 -18.76 10.77
CA LEU A 40 -2.12 -17.44 10.77
C LEU A 40 -1.29 -17.20 9.53
N GLU A 41 -0.51 -18.18 9.13
CA GLU A 41 0.33 -18.00 7.94
C GLU A 41 -0.52 -17.79 6.70
N HIS A 42 -1.59 -18.55 6.59
CA HIS A 42 -2.49 -18.38 5.48
C HIS A 42 -3.15 -17.00 5.51
N ALA A 43 -3.54 -16.56 6.68
CA ALA A 43 -4.18 -15.26 6.81
C ALA A 43 -3.22 -14.14 6.44
N ILE A 44 -1.97 -14.27 6.83
CA ILE A 44 -0.96 -13.26 6.48
C ILE A 44 -0.71 -13.27 4.98
N ALA A 45 -0.63 -14.45 4.38
CA ALA A 45 -0.41 -14.53 2.95
C ALA A 45 -1.58 -13.91 2.18
N SER A 46 -2.80 -14.18 2.63
CA SER A 46 -3.97 -13.58 1.98
C SER A 46 -3.98 -12.08 2.14
N ALA A 47 -3.58 -11.59 3.31
CA ALA A 47 -3.53 -10.15 3.54
C ALA A 47 -2.48 -9.51 2.62
N ALA A 48 -1.37 -10.20 2.41
CA ALA A 48 -0.34 -9.67 1.51
C ALA A 48 -0.86 -9.61 0.08
N GLU A 49 -1.66 -10.59 -0.33
CA GLU A 49 -2.24 -10.56 -1.67
C GLU A 49 -3.22 -9.42 -1.83
N VAL A 50 -4.00 -9.16 -0.80
CA VAL A 50 -4.89 -8.01 -0.81
C VAL A 50 -4.08 -6.73 -0.91
N ALA A 51 -2.97 -6.66 -0.18
CA ALA A 51 -2.10 -5.49 -0.25
C ALA A 51 -1.58 -5.28 -1.66
N ALA A 52 -1.23 -6.37 -2.35
CA ALA A 52 -0.75 -6.25 -3.71
C ALA A 52 -1.81 -5.64 -4.62
N SER A 53 -3.08 -6.05 -4.43
CA SER A 53 -4.16 -5.48 -5.21
C SER A 53 -4.36 -4.01 -4.91
N VAL A 54 -4.25 -3.64 -3.65
CA VAL A 54 -4.40 -2.25 -3.25
C VAL A 54 -3.28 -1.40 -3.84
N PHE A 55 -2.06 -1.92 -3.81
CA PHE A 55 -0.93 -1.18 -4.38
C PHE A 55 -1.09 -0.97 -5.87
N ALA A 56 -1.58 -1.98 -6.57
CA ALA A 56 -1.78 -1.84 -8.01
C ALA A 56 -2.80 -0.74 -8.29
N ARG A 57 -3.86 -0.70 -7.51
CA ARG A 57 -4.86 0.33 -7.67
C ARG A 57 -4.30 1.70 -7.31
N TRP A 58 -3.56 1.76 -6.22
CA TRP A 58 -2.94 3.02 -5.81
C TRP A 58 -2.00 3.54 -6.87
N SER A 59 -1.22 2.65 -7.47
CA SER A 59 -0.28 3.04 -8.50
C SER A 59 -1.02 3.70 -9.65
N HIS A 60 -2.14 3.10 -10.05
CA HIS A 60 -2.94 3.65 -11.14
C HIS A 60 -3.52 5.00 -10.76
N GLU A 61 -4.07 5.11 -9.55
CA GLU A 61 -4.67 6.35 -9.11
C GLU A 61 -3.65 7.45 -8.93
N ALA A 62 -2.47 7.08 -8.42
CA ALA A 62 -1.42 8.07 -8.23
C ALA A 62 -0.93 8.60 -9.57
N SER A 63 -0.82 7.72 -10.56
CA SER A 63 -0.42 8.16 -11.89
C SER A 63 -1.44 9.08 -12.51
N ALA A 64 -2.71 8.75 -12.35
CA ALA A 64 -3.77 9.59 -12.87
C ALA A 64 -3.75 10.96 -12.20
N PHE A 65 -3.53 10.97 -10.88
CA PHE A 65 -3.45 12.23 -10.16
C PHE A 65 -2.28 13.08 -10.66
N ALA A 66 -1.12 12.44 -10.83
CA ALA A 66 0.06 13.16 -11.30
C ALA A 66 -0.18 13.76 -12.68
N GLN A 67 -0.88 13.02 -13.54
CA GLN A 67 -1.17 13.53 -14.86
C GLN A 67 -2.11 14.72 -14.81
N ARG A 68 -3.08 14.69 -13.91
CA ARG A 68 -3.99 15.81 -13.77
C ARG A 68 -3.26 17.05 -13.29
N VAL A 69 -2.34 16.86 -12.35
CA VAL A 69 -1.57 17.99 -11.84
C VAL A 69 -0.71 18.59 -12.95
N ARG A 70 -0.05 17.72 -13.73
CA ARG A 70 0.78 18.23 -14.81
C ARG A 70 -0.03 18.96 -15.85
N ALA A 71 -1.20 18.43 -16.18
CA ALA A 71 -2.06 19.09 -17.13
C ALA A 71 -2.49 20.44 -16.60
N GLY A 72 -2.77 20.52 -15.32
CA GLY A 72 -3.13 21.77 -14.70
C GLY A 72 -1.98 22.75 -14.73
N GLU A 73 -0.79 22.27 -14.48
CA GLU A 73 0.37 23.14 -14.54
C GLU A 73 0.57 23.66 -15.93
N ASP A 74 0.46 22.77 -16.92
CA ASP A 74 0.62 23.19 -18.28
C ASP A 74 -0.44 24.18 -18.66
N GLY A 75 -1.63 24.05 -18.17
CA GLY A 75 -2.67 24.97 -18.44
C GLY A 75 -2.63 26.21 -17.59
N GLY A 76 -1.72 26.27 -16.66
CA GLY A 76 -1.63 27.40 -15.78
C GLY A 76 -2.72 27.44 -14.76
N ALA A 77 -3.40 26.38 -14.57
CA ALA A 77 -4.56 26.39 -13.74
C ALA A 77 -4.30 26.07 -12.32
N VAL A 78 -3.15 25.65 -12.08
CA VAL A 78 -2.96 25.22 -10.76
C VAL A 78 -2.75 26.31 -9.85
N HIS A 79 -3.20 26.65 -9.31
CA HIS A 79 -2.84 27.61 -8.52
C HIS A 79 -3.54 27.68 -7.62
N HIS A 80 -3.42 27.52 -7.50
CA HIS A 80 -3.87 27.70 -6.68
C HIS A 80 -3.91 28.05 -6.16
#